data_6bfc2582fde0f949166877e32ad37cfc
#
_entry.id   6bfc2582fde0f949166877e32ad37cfc
#
_cell.length_a   1.000
_cell.length_b   1.000
_cell.length_c   1.000
_cell.angle_alpha   90.00
_cell.angle_beta   90.00
_cell.angle_gamma   90.00
#
_symmetry.space_group_name_H-M   'P 1'
#
loop_
_entity.id
_entity.type
_entity.pdbx_description
1 polymer ?
#
loop_
_entity_poly.entity_id
_entity_poly.type
_entity_poly.pdbx_seq_one_letter_code
_entity_poly.pdbx_strand_id
1 'polypeptide(L)'
;MAHVTLRVLHGADRGKVYADVPTPVTIGREEGNTIQLNDERISRYHLKLQEDNDKIVLTDLESTNGTKVNGEEIQVRIVRNGDMIALGRSVILVGSHADIDRRIQEIAAKLPPANAARARKMRDQLEELAEHKSDVIEDLGDVRMPLLPGGPPPLPERMSPAQSAELAELLDYVQGVLREAAEGVTVRPGLEKVEIEFASWQALLDLQATLAELLRKASEPQ
;
A
#
# COMPACT_ATOMS: atom_id res chain seq x y z
N MET A 1 3.30 -5.19 22.35
CA MET A 1 4.35 -4.99 21.33
C MET A 1 4.06 -5.96 20.20
N ALA A 2 3.77 -5.44 19.03
CA ALA A 2 3.60 -6.25 17.84
C ALA A 2 4.97 -6.69 17.30
N HIS A 3 4.98 -7.79 16.57
CA HIS A 3 6.15 -8.28 15.86
C HIS A 3 5.89 -8.25 14.37
N VAL A 4 6.94 -8.01 13.59
CA VAL A 4 6.88 -7.99 12.13
C VAL A 4 7.89 -8.97 11.55
N THR A 5 7.49 -9.66 10.50
CA THR A 5 8.40 -10.46 9.68
C THR A 5 8.60 -9.75 8.35
N LEU A 6 9.84 -9.57 7.96
CA LEU A 6 10.24 -8.84 6.77
C LEU A 6 11.18 -9.70 5.92
N ARG A 7 10.91 -9.81 4.63
CA ARG A 7 11.74 -10.58 3.70
C ARG A 7 12.23 -9.67 2.58
N VAL A 8 13.53 -9.62 2.35
CA VAL A 8 14.11 -8.86 1.25
C VAL A 8 14.00 -9.65 -0.05
N LEU A 9 13.18 -9.16 -0.97
CA LEU A 9 12.95 -9.79 -2.28
C LEU A 9 13.96 -9.33 -3.33
N HIS A 10 14.41 -8.07 -3.24
CA HIS A 10 15.32 -7.46 -4.20
C HIS A 10 16.32 -6.52 -3.51
N GLY A 11 17.48 -6.27 -4.15
CA GLY A 11 18.56 -5.44 -3.63
C GLY A 11 19.77 -6.26 -3.17
N ALA A 12 20.79 -5.59 -2.62
CA ALA A 12 22.04 -6.22 -2.18
C ALA A 12 21.84 -7.25 -1.05
N ASP A 13 20.79 -7.08 -0.26
CA ASP A 13 20.45 -7.97 0.85
C ASP A 13 19.37 -9.00 0.50
N ARG A 14 19.13 -9.25 -0.80
CA ARG A 14 18.13 -10.22 -1.28
C ARG A 14 18.25 -11.57 -0.59
N GLY A 15 17.08 -12.12 -0.21
CA GLY A 15 16.97 -13.42 0.45
C GLY A 15 17.11 -13.36 1.98
N LYS A 16 17.50 -12.22 2.56
CA LYS A 16 17.49 -12.06 4.02
C LYS A 16 16.05 -12.06 4.54
N VAL A 17 15.84 -12.75 5.65
CA VAL A 17 14.58 -12.80 6.39
C VAL A 17 14.83 -12.31 7.80
N TYR A 18 14.11 -11.27 8.19
CA TYR A 18 14.07 -10.77 9.55
C TYR A 18 12.75 -11.21 10.16
N ALA A 19 12.80 -12.35 10.87
CA ALA A 19 11.61 -12.98 11.42
C ALA A 19 11.31 -12.47 12.83
N ASP A 20 10.03 -12.22 13.10
CA ASP A 20 9.52 -11.92 14.44
C ASP A 20 10.22 -10.76 15.16
N VAL A 21 10.51 -9.68 14.42
CA VAL A 21 11.20 -8.51 14.94
C VAL A 21 10.22 -7.65 15.73
N PRO A 22 10.52 -7.34 17.03
CA PRO A 22 9.63 -6.52 17.85
C PRO A 22 9.60 -5.07 17.35
N THR A 23 8.41 -4.46 17.34
CA THR A 23 8.26 -3.04 17.05
C THR A 23 8.67 -2.16 18.25
N PRO A 24 9.22 -0.95 18.06
CA PRO A 24 9.44 -0.29 16.78
C PRO A 24 10.67 -0.81 16.02
N VAL A 25 10.56 -0.91 14.69
CA VAL A 25 11.64 -1.31 13.78
C VAL A 25 12.05 -0.12 12.93
N THR A 26 13.33 0.24 12.94
CA THR A 26 13.89 1.23 12.01
C THR A 26 14.67 0.52 10.91
N ILE A 27 14.55 1.01 9.68
CA ILE A 27 15.25 0.49 8.51
C ILE A 27 16.04 1.62 7.84
N GLY A 28 17.28 1.36 7.52
CA GLY A 28 18.15 2.31 6.86
C GLY A 28 19.52 1.70 6.52
N ARG A 29 20.41 2.48 5.93
CA ARG A 29 21.76 2.00 5.56
C ARG A 29 22.80 2.09 6.70
N GLU A 30 22.49 2.83 7.77
CA GLU A 30 23.39 3.03 8.92
C GLU A 30 23.25 1.87 9.91
N GLU A 31 24.34 1.50 10.60
CA GLU A 31 24.36 0.42 11.59
C GLU A 31 23.45 0.66 12.81
N GLY A 32 23.07 1.92 13.09
CA GLY A 32 22.17 2.27 14.19
C GLY A 32 20.70 1.88 13.98
N ASN A 33 20.33 1.32 12.82
CA ASN A 33 18.98 0.84 12.56
C ASN A 33 18.76 -0.58 13.10
N THR A 34 17.51 -0.90 13.43
CA THR A 34 17.11 -2.28 13.77
C THR A 34 17.41 -3.23 12.61
N ILE A 35 17.19 -2.77 11.38
CA ILE A 35 17.50 -3.48 10.14
C ILE A 35 18.36 -2.59 9.26
N GLN A 36 19.60 -3.01 9.05
CA GLN A 36 20.52 -2.38 8.12
C GLN A 36 20.43 -3.02 6.75
N LEU A 37 20.29 -2.18 5.70
CA LEU A 37 20.31 -2.60 4.30
C LEU A 37 21.48 -1.96 3.56
N ASN A 38 22.18 -2.76 2.74
CA ASN A 38 23.34 -2.35 1.97
C ASN A 38 22.93 -1.75 0.62
N ASP A 39 22.39 -0.54 0.63
CA ASP A 39 21.97 0.17 -0.58
C ASP A 39 22.27 1.66 -0.42
N GLU A 40 23.10 2.22 -1.30
CA GLU A 40 23.51 3.63 -1.28
C GLU A 40 22.33 4.59 -1.48
N ARG A 41 21.24 4.15 -2.13
CA ARG A 41 20.02 4.93 -2.33
C ARG A 41 19.10 4.95 -1.12
N ILE A 42 19.38 4.13 -0.11
CA ILE A 42 18.66 4.14 1.16
C ILE A 42 19.28 5.21 2.07
N SER A 43 18.46 6.05 2.68
CA SER A 43 18.89 7.03 3.66
C SER A 43 19.48 6.36 4.90
N ARG A 44 20.34 7.07 5.66
CA ARG A 44 20.95 6.55 6.90
C ARG A 44 19.88 5.97 7.83
N TYR A 45 18.85 6.75 8.10
CA TYR A 45 17.58 6.34 8.70
C TYR A 45 16.51 6.62 7.65
N HIS A 46 15.82 5.60 7.17
CA HIS A 46 14.93 5.75 5.99
C HIS A 46 13.47 5.67 6.37
N LEU A 47 13.09 4.63 7.10
CA LEU A 47 11.73 4.45 7.54
C LEU A 47 11.66 3.79 8.92
N LYS A 48 10.48 3.89 9.54
CA LYS A 48 10.15 3.27 10.81
C LYS A 48 8.83 2.51 10.71
N LEU A 49 8.80 1.32 11.29
CA LEU A 49 7.59 0.55 11.53
C LEU A 49 7.28 0.57 13.02
N GLN A 50 6.09 0.98 13.40
CA GLN A 50 5.66 0.98 14.80
C GLN A 50 4.23 0.46 14.93
N GLU A 51 3.92 -0.12 16.07
CA GLU A 51 2.56 -0.49 16.42
C GLU A 51 1.80 0.73 16.93
N ASP A 52 0.60 0.93 16.40
CA ASP A 52 -0.37 1.89 16.89
C ASP A 52 -1.78 1.32 16.73
N ASN A 53 -2.52 1.19 17.84
CA ASN A 53 -3.88 0.64 17.86
C ASN A 53 -4.01 -0.70 17.10
N ASP A 54 -3.17 -1.68 17.44
CA ASP A 54 -3.11 -3.01 16.82
C ASP A 54 -2.82 -3.00 15.29
N LYS A 55 -2.31 -1.88 14.79
CA LYS A 55 -1.90 -1.71 13.39
C LYS A 55 -0.42 -1.42 13.29
N ILE A 56 0.22 -1.96 12.28
CA ILE A 56 1.60 -1.60 11.96
C ILE A 56 1.59 -0.38 11.06
N VAL A 57 2.13 0.71 11.56
CA VAL A 57 2.25 1.97 10.84
C VAL A 57 3.69 2.12 10.35
N LEU A 58 3.84 2.30 9.05
CA LEU A 58 5.07 2.69 8.40
C LEU A 58 5.12 4.21 8.29
N THR A 59 6.24 4.79 8.69
CA THR A 59 6.52 6.22 8.53
C THR A 59 7.85 6.37 7.79
N ASP A 60 7.87 7.10 6.69
CA ASP A 60 9.09 7.56 6.03
C ASP A 60 9.73 8.67 6.89
N LEU A 61 11.03 8.58 7.12
CA LEU A 61 11.79 9.50 7.97
C LEU A 61 12.46 10.60 7.14
N GLU A 62 11.69 11.27 6.28
CA GLU A 62 12.17 12.29 5.36
C GLU A 62 13.33 11.76 4.48
N SER A 63 13.12 10.56 3.95
CA SER A 63 14.15 9.90 3.15
C SER A 63 14.41 10.66 1.85
N THR A 64 15.64 10.58 1.35
CA THR A 64 16.05 11.32 0.13
C THR A 64 15.34 10.84 -1.13
N ASN A 65 15.06 9.54 -1.22
CA ASN A 65 14.47 8.92 -2.42
C ASN A 65 13.02 8.48 -2.22
N GLY A 66 12.43 8.72 -1.05
CA GLY A 66 11.07 8.32 -0.71
C GLY A 66 10.90 6.81 -0.49
N THR A 67 9.79 6.47 0.11
CA THR A 67 9.32 5.09 0.33
C THR A 67 8.06 4.84 -0.48
N LYS A 68 7.99 3.69 -1.15
CA LYS A 68 6.77 3.25 -1.84
C LYS A 68 6.21 2.00 -1.18
N VAL A 69 4.89 1.94 -1.02
CA VAL A 69 4.17 0.74 -0.61
C VAL A 69 3.23 0.31 -1.71
N ASN A 70 3.42 -0.92 -2.23
CA ASN A 70 2.66 -1.46 -3.36
C ASN A 70 2.70 -0.55 -4.62
N GLY A 71 3.83 0.14 -4.83
CA GLY A 71 4.05 1.05 -5.95
C GLY A 71 3.57 2.49 -5.74
N GLU A 72 2.92 2.79 -4.62
CA GLU A 72 2.48 4.15 -4.27
C GLU A 72 3.47 4.80 -3.30
N GLU A 73 3.89 6.01 -3.60
CA GLU A 73 4.75 6.81 -2.72
C GLU A 73 3.98 7.26 -1.48
N ILE A 74 4.60 7.11 -0.31
CA ILE A 74 3.95 7.36 0.97
C ILE A 74 4.85 8.10 1.95
N GLN A 75 4.25 8.85 2.86
CA GLN A 75 4.91 9.37 4.06
C GLN A 75 4.53 8.56 5.29
N VAL A 76 3.23 8.27 5.46
CA VAL A 76 2.71 7.43 6.53
C VAL A 76 1.68 6.46 5.96
N ARG A 77 1.76 5.18 6.32
CA ARG A 77 0.81 4.16 5.86
C ARG A 77 0.70 2.99 6.83
N ILE A 78 -0.51 2.48 6.99
CA ILE A 78 -0.73 1.19 7.65
C ILE A 78 -0.29 0.09 6.70
N VAL A 79 0.70 -0.71 7.11
CA VAL A 79 1.17 -1.87 6.35
C VAL A 79 0.59 -3.17 6.90
N ARG A 80 0.39 -4.13 6.00
CA ARG A 80 -0.23 -5.41 6.30
C ARG A 80 0.59 -6.55 5.68
N ASN A 81 0.39 -7.75 6.18
CA ASN A 81 1.03 -8.94 5.60
C ASN A 81 0.71 -9.06 4.11
N GLY A 82 1.72 -9.23 3.27
CA GLY A 82 1.63 -9.25 1.82
C GLY A 82 1.84 -7.90 1.15
N ASP A 83 2.01 -6.80 1.90
CA ASP A 83 2.41 -5.53 1.32
C ASP A 83 3.91 -5.54 0.96
N MET A 84 4.26 -4.90 -0.14
CA MET A 84 5.63 -4.70 -0.58
C MET A 84 6.07 -3.27 -0.31
N ILE A 85 7.21 -3.13 0.34
CA ILE A 85 7.84 -1.84 0.63
C ILE A 85 9.06 -1.71 -0.27
N ALA A 86 9.09 -0.69 -1.13
CA ALA A 86 10.24 -0.35 -1.96
C ALA A 86 10.93 0.90 -1.40
N LEU A 87 12.25 0.81 -1.20
CA LEU A 87 13.12 1.87 -0.73
C LEU A 87 14.49 1.74 -1.42
N GLY A 88 14.96 2.81 -2.07
CA GLY A 88 16.15 2.74 -2.93
C GLY A 88 15.97 1.72 -4.04
N ARG A 89 16.89 0.73 -4.10
CA ARG A 89 16.82 -0.43 -5.00
C ARG A 89 16.29 -1.69 -4.30
N SER A 90 15.99 -1.61 -3.02
CA SER A 90 15.57 -2.75 -2.22
C SER A 90 14.05 -2.85 -2.17
N VAL A 91 13.56 -4.09 -2.19
CA VAL A 91 12.13 -4.38 -2.03
C VAL A 91 11.96 -5.40 -0.91
N ILE A 92 11.08 -5.09 0.02
CA ILE A 92 10.79 -5.88 1.21
C ILE A 92 9.33 -6.33 1.18
N LEU A 93 9.09 -7.61 1.39
CA LEU A 93 7.76 -8.19 1.60
C LEU A 93 7.47 -8.25 3.10
N VAL A 94 6.30 -7.76 3.50
CA VAL A 94 5.82 -7.80 4.88
C VAL A 94 5.07 -9.10 5.15
N GLY A 95 5.41 -9.77 6.23
CA GLY A 95 4.77 -11.00 6.71
C GLY A 95 5.49 -12.29 6.32
N SER A 96 5.20 -13.36 7.08
CA SER A 96 5.58 -14.72 6.74
C SER A 96 4.62 -15.29 5.67
N HIS A 97 4.99 -16.41 5.04
CA HIS A 97 4.07 -17.11 4.12
C HIS A 97 2.74 -17.44 4.81
N ALA A 98 2.79 -17.96 6.03
CA ALA A 98 1.59 -18.34 6.78
C ALA A 98 0.68 -17.13 7.08
N ASP A 99 1.26 -15.96 7.38
CA ASP A 99 0.49 -14.74 7.65
C ASP A 99 -0.15 -14.19 6.39
N ILE A 100 0.58 -14.24 5.27
CA ILE A 100 0.08 -13.82 3.95
C ILE A 100 -1.07 -14.73 3.51
N ASP A 101 -0.91 -16.04 3.62
CA ASP A 101 -1.94 -17.04 3.29
C ASP A 101 -3.20 -16.83 4.13
N ARG A 102 -3.04 -16.63 5.44
CA ARG A 102 -4.16 -16.35 6.33
C ARG A 102 -4.92 -15.10 5.89
N ARG A 103 -4.23 -14.02 5.59
CA ARG A 103 -4.86 -12.78 5.12
C ARG A 103 -5.61 -12.99 3.79
N ILE A 104 -5.02 -13.70 2.84
CA ILE A 104 -5.65 -14.00 1.56
C ILE A 104 -6.93 -14.83 1.75
N GLN A 105 -6.92 -15.82 2.63
CA GLN A 105 -8.09 -16.63 2.96
C GLN A 105 -9.21 -15.78 3.59
N GLU A 106 -8.88 -14.90 4.53
CA GLU A 106 -9.83 -13.98 5.16
C GLU A 106 -10.48 -13.03 4.13
N ILE A 107 -9.68 -12.51 3.20
CA ILE A 107 -10.17 -11.66 2.11
C ILE A 107 -11.06 -12.45 1.16
N ALA A 108 -10.61 -13.64 0.74
CA ALA A 108 -11.36 -14.49 -0.20
C ALA A 108 -12.72 -14.92 0.37
N ALA A 109 -12.83 -15.11 1.69
CA ALA A 109 -14.07 -15.44 2.35
C ALA A 109 -15.12 -14.30 2.35
N LYS A 110 -14.64 -13.06 2.24
CA LYS A 110 -15.49 -11.85 2.27
C LYS A 110 -15.85 -11.31 0.88
N LEU A 111 -15.24 -11.85 -0.17
CA LEU A 111 -15.38 -11.34 -1.54
C LEU A 111 -16.30 -12.22 -2.40
N PRO A 112 -16.96 -11.62 -3.42
CA PRO A 112 -17.63 -12.39 -4.47
C PRO A 112 -16.69 -13.38 -5.16
N PRO A 113 -17.18 -14.52 -5.69
CA PRO A 113 -16.34 -15.59 -6.27
C PRO A 113 -15.33 -15.13 -7.34
N ALA A 114 -15.71 -14.15 -8.16
CA ALA A 114 -14.83 -13.59 -9.19
C ALA A 114 -13.58 -12.90 -8.61
N ASN A 115 -13.73 -12.23 -7.48
CA ASN A 115 -12.62 -11.53 -6.80
C ASN A 115 -11.78 -12.48 -5.94
N ALA A 116 -12.37 -13.58 -5.46
CA ALA A 116 -11.65 -14.65 -4.76
C ALA A 116 -10.62 -15.35 -5.67
N ALA A 117 -10.95 -15.54 -6.96
CA ALA A 117 -10.02 -16.08 -7.95
C ALA A 117 -8.81 -15.15 -8.16
N ARG A 118 -9.04 -13.82 -8.18
CA ARG A 118 -7.98 -12.82 -8.29
C ARG A 118 -7.05 -12.83 -7.07
N ALA A 119 -7.59 -12.98 -5.86
CA ALA A 119 -6.80 -13.09 -4.63
C ALA A 119 -5.90 -14.33 -4.63
N ARG A 120 -6.39 -15.48 -5.14
CA ARG A 120 -5.60 -16.70 -5.29
C ARG A 120 -4.45 -16.54 -6.28
N LYS A 121 -4.73 -15.95 -7.46
CA LYS A 121 -3.71 -15.67 -8.47
C LYS A 121 -2.59 -14.77 -7.92
N MET A 122 -2.95 -13.81 -7.08
CA MET A 122 -1.97 -12.93 -6.43
C MET A 122 -1.09 -13.69 -5.44
N ARG A 123 -1.65 -14.65 -4.67
CA ARG A 123 -0.86 -15.54 -3.81
C ARG A 123 0.19 -16.26 -4.62
N ASP A 124 -0.21 -16.91 -5.72
CA ASP A 124 0.66 -17.69 -6.57
C ASP A 124 1.79 -16.79 -7.14
N GLN A 125 1.49 -15.55 -7.51
CA GLN A 125 2.50 -14.57 -7.93
C GLN A 125 3.47 -14.16 -6.81
N LEU A 126 2.98 -13.99 -5.56
CA LEU A 126 3.83 -13.67 -4.41
C LEU A 126 4.74 -14.85 -4.04
N GLU A 127 4.26 -16.08 -4.13
CA GLU A 127 5.07 -17.30 -3.95
C GLU A 127 6.14 -17.37 -5.04
N GLU A 128 5.79 -17.16 -6.30
CA GLU A 128 6.71 -17.15 -7.43
C GLU A 128 7.81 -16.11 -7.25
N LEU A 129 7.48 -14.89 -6.85
CA LEU A 129 8.45 -13.82 -6.55
C LEU A 129 9.35 -14.18 -5.35
N ALA A 130 8.83 -14.89 -4.35
CA ALA A 130 9.59 -15.29 -3.16
C ALA A 130 10.53 -16.47 -3.42
N GLU A 131 10.19 -17.36 -4.36
CA GLU A 131 10.96 -18.56 -4.68
C GLU A 131 11.95 -18.37 -5.84
N HIS A 132 11.66 -17.49 -6.81
CA HIS A 132 12.46 -17.35 -8.00
C HIS A 132 13.80 -16.63 -7.74
N LYS A 133 14.87 -17.37 -7.99
CA LYS A 133 16.26 -16.89 -8.11
C LYS A 133 16.50 -16.09 -9.40
N SER A 134 15.47 -15.66 -10.10
CA SER A 134 15.58 -15.11 -11.45
C SER A 134 16.03 -13.65 -11.44
N ASP A 135 17.09 -13.36 -12.17
CA ASP A 135 17.70 -12.02 -12.35
C ASP A 135 16.84 -11.04 -13.19
N VAL A 136 15.58 -11.38 -13.45
CA VAL A 136 14.73 -10.68 -14.44
C VAL A 136 13.88 -9.57 -13.87
N ILE A 137 14.08 -9.19 -12.59
CA ILE A 137 13.31 -8.08 -12.02
C ILE A 137 14.17 -6.83 -12.00
N GLU A 138 14.42 -6.27 -13.18
CA GLU A 138 15.18 -5.00 -13.33
C GLU A 138 14.40 -3.77 -12.84
N ASP A 139 13.06 -3.87 -12.66
CA ASP A 139 12.24 -2.70 -12.27
C ASP A 139 11.01 -3.08 -11.43
N LEU A 140 11.24 -3.54 -10.18
CA LEU A 140 10.15 -3.71 -9.21
C LEU A 140 9.56 -2.38 -8.72
N GLY A 141 10.20 -1.25 -9.02
CA GLY A 141 9.71 0.08 -8.65
C GLY A 141 8.37 0.45 -9.31
N ASP A 142 8.05 -0.20 -10.44
CA ASP A 142 6.82 0.04 -11.21
C ASP A 142 5.81 -1.12 -11.13
N VAL A 143 6.09 -2.18 -10.38
CA VAL A 143 5.12 -3.24 -10.13
C VAL A 143 4.02 -2.68 -9.23
N ARG A 144 3.01 -2.11 -9.85
CA ARG A 144 1.72 -1.81 -9.22
C ARG A 144 1.04 -3.15 -8.89
N MET A 145 1.45 -3.74 -7.78
CA MET A 145 0.65 -4.82 -7.20
C MET A 145 -0.69 -4.20 -6.82
N PRO A 146 -1.80 -4.63 -7.42
CA PRO A 146 -3.07 -4.15 -6.97
C PRO A 146 -3.17 -4.45 -5.47
N LEU A 147 -3.54 -3.46 -4.67
CA LEU A 147 -3.94 -3.66 -3.27
C LEU A 147 -4.77 -4.94 -3.22
N LEU A 148 -4.41 -5.86 -2.32
CA LEU A 148 -5.23 -7.05 -2.10
C LEU A 148 -6.68 -6.60 -2.04
N PRO A 149 -7.61 -7.15 -2.87
CA PRO A 149 -8.97 -6.66 -3.00
C PRO A 149 -9.77 -6.96 -1.73
N GLY A 150 -9.44 -6.28 -0.66
CA GLY A 150 -10.04 -6.43 0.67
C GLY A 150 -11.23 -5.51 0.94
N GLY A 151 -11.65 -4.80 -0.08
CA GLY A 151 -12.64 -3.72 0.09
C GLY A 151 -12.01 -2.47 0.75
N PRO A 152 -12.79 -1.42 0.99
CA PRO A 152 -12.32 -0.23 1.66
C PRO A 152 -11.88 -0.55 3.09
N PRO A 153 -10.85 0.15 3.61
CA PRO A 153 -10.48 0.00 5.02
C PRO A 153 -11.69 0.35 5.92
N PRO A 154 -11.82 -0.29 7.08
CA PRO A 154 -12.86 0.10 8.03
C PRO A 154 -12.62 1.54 8.50
N LEU A 155 -13.70 2.22 8.81
CA LEU A 155 -13.61 3.55 9.44
C LEU A 155 -12.84 3.44 10.78
N PRO A 156 -12.16 4.50 11.21
CA PRO A 156 -11.51 4.55 12.50
C PRO A 156 -12.54 4.34 13.64
N GLU A 157 -12.24 3.46 14.60
CA GLU A 157 -13.20 3.05 15.63
C GLU A 157 -13.41 4.11 16.73
N ARG A 158 -12.47 5.05 16.87
CA ARG A 158 -12.46 6.05 17.95
C ARG A 158 -12.34 7.46 17.40
N MET A 159 -13.36 7.90 16.68
CA MET A 159 -13.48 9.29 16.26
C MET A 159 -14.39 10.05 17.23
N SER A 160 -14.04 11.32 17.49
CA SER A 160 -14.99 12.23 18.13
C SER A 160 -16.19 12.50 17.21
N PRO A 161 -17.35 12.94 17.71
CA PRO A 161 -18.49 13.32 16.86
C PRO A 161 -18.11 14.35 15.77
N ALA A 162 -17.23 15.31 16.09
CA ALA A 162 -16.74 16.29 15.14
C ALA A 162 -15.90 15.64 14.02
N GLN A 163 -14.94 14.79 14.38
CA GLN A 163 -14.12 14.06 13.39
C GLN A 163 -14.97 13.14 12.51
N SER A 164 -16.01 12.51 13.07
CA SER A 164 -16.93 11.68 12.29
C SER A 164 -17.73 12.52 11.29
N ALA A 165 -18.16 13.73 11.68
CA ALA A 165 -18.86 14.65 10.79
C ALA A 165 -17.94 15.15 9.67
N GLU A 166 -16.72 15.59 9.98
CA GLU A 166 -15.72 16.05 9.02
C GLU A 166 -15.37 14.93 7.99
N LEU A 167 -15.20 13.69 8.47
CA LEU A 167 -14.95 12.56 7.58
C LEU A 167 -16.17 12.26 6.70
N ALA A 168 -17.38 12.35 7.25
CA ALA A 168 -18.62 12.15 6.48
C ALA A 168 -18.76 13.18 5.38
N GLU A 169 -18.49 14.47 5.66
CA GLU A 169 -18.51 15.56 4.67
C GLU A 169 -17.49 15.33 3.55
N LEU A 170 -16.26 14.87 3.90
CA LEU A 170 -15.24 14.54 2.91
C LEU A 170 -15.68 13.38 2.00
N LEU A 171 -16.24 12.32 2.58
CA LEU A 171 -16.72 11.17 1.82
C LEU A 171 -17.92 11.52 0.93
N ASP A 172 -18.82 12.36 1.41
CA ASP A 172 -19.98 12.85 0.66
C ASP A 172 -19.56 13.71 -0.54
N TYR A 173 -18.57 14.59 -0.36
CA TYR A 173 -17.94 15.33 -1.45
C TYR A 173 -17.38 14.40 -2.53
N VAL A 174 -16.57 13.39 -2.15
CA VAL A 174 -15.99 12.41 -3.07
C VAL A 174 -17.10 11.63 -3.80
N GLN A 175 -18.11 11.16 -3.06
CA GLN A 175 -19.23 10.43 -3.63
C GLN A 175 -20.04 11.29 -4.59
N GLY A 176 -20.24 12.55 -4.29
CA GLY A 176 -20.96 13.51 -5.14
C GLY A 176 -20.30 13.64 -6.51
N VAL A 177 -19.00 13.92 -6.54
CA VAL A 177 -18.24 14.07 -7.80
C VAL A 177 -18.22 12.75 -8.60
N LEU A 178 -18.04 11.61 -7.94
CA LEU A 178 -18.06 10.31 -8.62
C LEU A 178 -19.43 9.98 -9.22
N ARG A 179 -20.52 10.32 -8.52
CA ARG A 179 -21.90 10.13 -9.01
C ARG A 179 -22.16 11.00 -10.24
N GLU A 180 -21.83 12.28 -10.18
CA GLU A 180 -21.99 13.20 -11.30
C GLU A 180 -21.18 12.74 -12.53
N ALA A 181 -19.94 12.29 -12.30
CA ALA A 181 -19.13 11.73 -13.37
C ALA A 181 -19.75 10.44 -13.96
N ALA A 182 -20.34 9.58 -13.13
CA ALA A 182 -20.98 8.34 -13.58
C ALA A 182 -22.29 8.61 -14.38
N GLU A 183 -23.03 9.65 -14.03
CA GLU A 183 -24.24 10.08 -14.76
C GLU A 183 -23.87 10.62 -16.15
N GLY A 184 -22.69 11.23 -16.33
CA GLY A 184 -22.15 11.68 -17.61
C GLY A 184 -21.59 10.59 -18.52
N VAL A 185 -21.70 9.30 -18.13
CA VAL A 185 -21.18 8.17 -18.89
C VAL A 185 -22.20 7.64 -19.88
N THR A 186 -21.80 7.54 -21.17
CA THR A 186 -22.59 6.89 -22.21
C THR A 186 -21.95 5.58 -22.62
N VAL A 187 -22.70 4.49 -22.51
CA VAL A 187 -22.28 3.15 -22.94
C VAL A 187 -22.84 2.88 -24.33
N ARG A 188 -21.97 2.61 -25.31
CA ARG A 188 -22.41 2.19 -26.66
C ARG A 188 -22.51 0.66 -26.70
N PRO A 189 -23.73 0.10 -26.93
CA PRO A 189 -23.90 -1.35 -27.06
C PRO A 189 -23.06 -1.91 -28.22
N GLY A 190 -22.29 -2.97 -27.94
CA GLY A 190 -21.46 -3.68 -28.94
C GLY A 190 -20.04 -3.16 -29.11
N LEU A 191 -19.67 -2.07 -28.47
CA LEU A 191 -18.29 -1.63 -28.34
C LEU A 191 -17.92 -1.70 -26.85
N GLU A 192 -16.84 -2.38 -26.50
CA GLU A 192 -16.28 -2.36 -25.13
C GLU A 192 -15.66 -0.97 -24.82
N LYS A 193 -16.37 0.08 -25.19
CA LYS A 193 -15.94 1.49 -25.02
C LYS A 193 -17.02 2.27 -24.28
N VAL A 194 -16.56 3.05 -23.34
CA VAL A 194 -17.34 3.98 -22.55
C VAL A 194 -16.91 5.39 -22.92
N GLU A 195 -17.85 6.27 -23.22
CA GLU A 195 -17.59 7.69 -23.46
C GLU A 195 -18.02 8.46 -22.22
N ILE A 196 -17.17 9.36 -21.77
CA ILE A 196 -17.46 10.28 -20.67
C ILE A 196 -17.43 11.71 -21.20
N GLU A 197 -18.32 12.55 -20.73
CA GLU A 197 -18.31 13.97 -21.05
C GLU A 197 -17.02 14.65 -20.57
N PHE A 198 -16.51 15.61 -21.35
CA PHE A 198 -15.25 16.29 -21.04
C PHE A 198 -15.28 17.00 -19.68
N ALA A 199 -16.41 17.62 -19.32
CA ALA A 199 -16.58 18.26 -18.02
C ALA A 199 -16.50 17.25 -16.86
N SER A 200 -17.14 16.09 -16.99
CA SER A 200 -17.08 15.00 -16.01
C SER A 200 -15.66 14.43 -15.88
N TRP A 201 -14.94 14.32 -17.00
CA TRP A 201 -13.53 13.90 -16.99
C TRP A 201 -12.64 14.93 -16.26
N GLN A 202 -12.83 16.24 -16.49
CA GLN A 202 -12.11 17.27 -15.77
C GLN A 202 -12.41 17.23 -14.27
N ALA A 203 -13.67 17.08 -13.87
CA ALA A 203 -14.05 16.94 -12.47
C ALA A 203 -13.38 15.76 -11.76
N LEU A 204 -13.21 14.63 -12.46
CA LEU A 204 -12.45 13.48 -11.94
C LEU A 204 -10.97 13.79 -11.75
N LEU A 205 -10.34 14.52 -12.67
CA LEU A 205 -8.94 14.95 -12.53
C LEU A 205 -8.75 15.91 -11.38
N ASP A 206 -9.66 16.86 -11.20
CA ASP A 206 -9.64 17.82 -10.09
C ASP A 206 -9.87 17.12 -8.75
N LEU A 207 -10.77 16.13 -8.70
CA LEU A 207 -10.96 15.28 -7.53
C LEU A 207 -9.70 14.51 -7.20
N GLN A 208 -9.03 13.93 -8.20
CA GLN A 208 -7.76 13.21 -7.99
C GLN A 208 -6.68 14.12 -7.39
N ALA A 209 -6.52 15.33 -7.93
CA ALA A 209 -5.57 16.32 -7.43
C ALA A 209 -5.88 16.72 -5.96
N THR A 210 -7.17 16.97 -5.67
CA THR A 210 -7.63 17.30 -4.32
C THR A 210 -7.36 16.17 -3.34
N LEU A 211 -7.67 14.91 -3.71
CA LEU A 211 -7.40 13.76 -2.86
C LEU A 211 -5.90 13.55 -2.63
N ALA A 212 -5.06 13.76 -3.63
CA ALA A 212 -3.61 13.68 -3.47
C ALA A 212 -3.09 14.71 -2.46
N GLU A 213 -3.61 15.95 -2.52
CA GLU A 213 -3.25 17.01 -1.56
C GLU A 213 -3.74 16.67 -0.13
N LEU A 214 -4.96 16.17 0.01
CA LEU A 214 -5.51 15.75 1.30
C LEU A 214 -4.74 14.58 1.90
N LEU A 215 -4.35 13.61 1.07
CA LEU A 215 -3.51 12.48 1.52
C LEU A 215 -2.15 12.98 2.01
N ARG A 216 -1.52 13.93 1.30
CA ARG A 216 -0.26 14.53 1.73
C ARG A 216 -0.43 15.21 3.09
N LYS A 217 -1.45 16.07 3.25
CA LYS A 217 -1.73 16.76 4.53
C LYS A 217 -2.02 15.80 5.67
N ALA A 218 -2.79 14.73 5.42
CA ALA A 218 -3.10 13.72 6.42
C ALA A 218 -1.89 12.89 6.84
N SER A 219 -0.84 12.84 6.00
CA SER A 219 0.38 12.11 6.24
C SER A 219 1.49 12.96 6.88
N GLU A 220 1.32 14.29 6.96
CA GLU A 220 2.27 15.17 7.65
C GLU A 220 2.19 14.91 9.16
N PRO A 221 3.34 14.64 9.84
CA PRO A 221 3.36 14.46 11.29
C PRO A 221 2.95 15.77 11.98
N GLN A 222 1.97 15.69 12.90
CA GLN A 222 1.57 16.80 13.77
C GLN A 222 2.50 16.90 14.98
#